data_67e56e0b5c9c768f81b91aff5acc7af5
#
_entry.id   67e56e0b5c9c768f81b91aff5acc7af5
#
_cell.length_a   1.000
_cell.length_b   1.000
_cell.length_c   1.000
_cell.angle_alpha   90.00
_cell.angle_beta   90.00
_cell.angle_gamma   90.00
#
_symmetry.space_group_name_H-M   'P 1'
#
loop_
_entity.id
_entity.type
_entity.pdbx_description
1 polymer ?
#
loop_
_entity_poly.entity_id
_entity_poly.type
_entity_poly.pdbx_seq_one_letter_code
_entity_poly.pdbx_strand_id
1 'polypeptide(L)'
;MATYDDIAKAIKKGALQPVYLLAGDEPLYIDRLAELFLTKVIPEDERDFNLTVLYGAEVTSRDILLDALRFPMMGERVLVLVKEAQQVRDLDQIASHLDDLPQSTCLVLCHKKKPDKRKTLYKTLNERKAVYESSKIYDSKVPDFIVRTFAEHNLTIDQRTAFLMAEATGNDLEKILGEVGKIALALEGKSTIVRPEDIEYYVGVSKEYNNFELLSSLIKRDSARAYRIAFYFAANERTHPIQVTLATLFGFFSNLMAVYYIPQPNERSIAAALKVSPYAAKDYDFARRSYTASQVFAIVHHLRMVDAASKGVDASLPASELYKELVSLILSA
;
A
#
# COMPACT_ATOMS: atom_id res chain seq x y z
N MET A 1 -18.32 -8.11 -8.75
CA MET A 1 -17.68 -7.03 -7.93
C MET A 1 -17.73 -5.72 -8.68
N ALA A 2 -17.99 -4.63 -7.99
CA ALA A 2 -17.87 -3.28 -8.52
C ALA A 2 -16.42 -2.78 -8.37
N THR A 3 -15.96 -1.93 -9.29
CA THR A 3 -14.70 -1.21 -9.13
C THR A 3 -14.92 0.06 -8.31
N TYR A 4 -13.82 0.68 -7.83
CA TYR A 4 -13.87 2.00 -7.19
C TYR A 4 -14.59 3.04 -8.07
N ASP A 5 -14.22 3.07 -9.35
CA ASP A 5 -14.79 4.02 -10.33
C ASP A 5 -16.28 3.78 -10.59
N ASP A 6 -16.72 2.52 -10.58
CA ASP A 6 -18.15 2.20 -10.77
C ASP A 6 -18.99 2.79 -9.64
N ILE A 7 -18.54 2.61 -8.38
CA ILE A 7 -19.25 3.14 -7.22
C ILE A 7 -19.17 4.67 -7.19
N ALA A 8 -18.00 5.25 -7.41
CA ALA A 8 -17.84 6.70 -7.45
C ALA A 8 -18.71 7.35 -8.54
N LYS A 9 -18.84 6.72 -9.71
CA LYS A 9 -19.74 7.15 -10.77
C LYS A 9 -21.22 7.01 -10.39
N ALA A 10 -21.59 5.90 -9.73
CA ALA A 10 -22.95 5.69 -9.24
C ALA A 10 -23.37 6.76 -8.22
N ILE A 11 -22.48 7.09 -7.28
CA ILE A 11 -22.69 8.16 -6.30
C ILE A 11 -22.92 9.51 -7.03
N LYS A 12 -22.03 9.87 -7.95
CA LYS A 12 -22.14 11.16 -8.70
C LYS A 12 -23.40 11.26 -9.54
N LYS A 13 -23.94 10.13 -10.04
CA LYS A 13 -25.16 10.08 -10.86
C LYS A 13 -26.44 9.91 -10.05
N GLY A 14 -26.35 9.69 -8.74
CA GLY A 14 -27.51 9.35 -7.90
C GLY A 14 -28.12 7.96 -8.16
N ALA A 15 -27.45 7.12 -8.98
CA ALA A 15 -27.91 5.78 -9.33
C ALA A 15 -27.41 4.76 -8.30
N LEU A 16 -27.90 4.88 -7.06
CA LEU A 16 -27.45 4.08 -5.94
C LEU A 16 -28.25 2.81 -5.75
N GLN A 17 -27.59 1.76 -5.28
CA GLN A 17 -28.23 0.55 -4.78
C GLN A 17 -28.59 0.71 -3.30
N PRO A 18 -29.58 -0.05 -2.79
CA PRO A 18 -29.99 0.02 -1.38
C PRO A 18 -28.87 -0.36 -0.40
N VAL A 19 -27.89 -1.18 -0.81
CA VAL A 19 -26.78 -1.60 0.05
C VAL A 19 -25.46 -1.65 -0.71
N TYR A 20 -24.38 -1.26 -0.03
CA TYR A 20 -23.00 -1.44 -0.47
C TYR A 20 -22.16 -2.08 0.62
N LEU A 21 -21.29 -3.02 0.25
CA LEU A 21 -20.22 -3.55 1.11
C LEU A 21 -18.88 -3.06 0.56
N LEU A 22 -18.24 -2.15 1.27
CA LEU A 22 -16.90 -1.65 0.99
C LEU A 22 -15.93 -2.43 1.89
N ALA A 23 -15.18 -3.38 1.34
CA ALA A 23 -14.37 -4.29 2.13
C ALA A 23 -12.91 -4.34 1.65
N GLY A 24 -12.00 -4.85 2.47
CA GLY A 24 -10.62 -5.14 2.09
C GLY A 24 -9.55 -4.64 3.04
N ASP A 25 -8.30 -4.92 2.69
CA ASP A 25 -7.12 -4.64 3.52
C ASP A 25 -6.52 -3.25 3.27
N GLU A 26 -7.02 -2.49 2.29
CA GLU A 26 -6.58 -1.12 2.04
C GLU A 26 -7.67 -0.12 2.48
N PRO A 27 -7.54 0.44 3.69
CA PRO A 27 -8.55 1.33 4.27
C PRO A 27 -8.78 2.61 3.47
N LEU A 28 -7.72 3.18 2.89
CA LEU A 28 -7.76 4.44 2.16
C LEU A 28 -8.90 4.52 1.13
N TYR A 29 -9.06 3.48 0.31
CA TYR A 29 -10.09 3.49 -0.72
C TYR A 29 -11.49 3.31 -0.17
N ILE A 30 -11.63 2.57 0.96
CA ILE A 30 -12.89 2.42 1.70
C ILE A 30 -13.30 3.76 2.28
N ASP A 31 -12.36 4.46 2.94
CA ASP A 31 -12.63 5.77 3.56
C ASP A 31 -12.93 6.84 2.51
N ARG A 32 -12.23 6.86 1.38
CA ARG A 32 -12.53 7.76 0.26
C ARG A 32 -13.93 7.55 -0.32
N LEU A 33 -14.36 6.29 -0.48
CA LEU A 33 -15.73 6.00 -0.93
C LEU A 33 -16.75 6.39 0.15
N ALA A 34 -16.48 6.08 1.41
CA ALA A 34 -17.34 6.47 2.52
C ALA A 34 -17.55 7.99 2.58
N GLU A 35 -16.46 8.77 2.40
CA GLU A 35 -16.51 10.22 2.34
C GLU A 35 -17.33 10.73 1.14
N LEU A 36 -17.22 10.08 -0.02
CA LEU A 36 -18.06 10.40 -1.17
C LEU A 36 -19.55 10.16 -0.88
N PHE A 37 -19.91 9.05 -0.19
CA PHE A 37 -21.28 8.82 0.25
C PHE A 37 -21.75 9.91 1.21
N LEU A 38 -20.96 10.25 2.23
CA LEU A 38 -21.28 11.27 3.22
C LEU A 38 -21.50 12.66 2.63
N THR A 39 -20.69 13.00 1.61
CA THR A 39 -20.70 14.38 1.05
C THR A 39 -21.66 14.56 -0.12
N LYS A 40 -22.05 13.47 -0.81
CA LYS A 40 -22.78 13.57 -2.09
C LYS A 40 -24.17 12.96 -2.09
N VAL A 41 -24.51 12.07 -1.12
CA VAL A 41 -25.79 11.35 -1.16
C VAL A 41 -26.91 12.12 -0.48
N ILE A 42 -26.61 12.78 0.64
CA ILE A 42 -27.60 13.56 1.39
C ILE A 42 -27.20 15.04 1.35
N PRO A 43 -28.11 15.95 0.92
CA PRO A 43 -27.93 17.40 1.01
C PRO A 43 -27.61 17.83 2.45
N GLU A 44 -26.87 18.91 2.61
CA GLU A 44 -26.39 19.36 3.92
C GLU A 44 -27.53 19.68 4.89
N ASP A 45 -28.57 20.29 4.39
CA ASP A 45 -29.81 20.67 5.12
C ASP A 45 -30.69 19.47 5.52
N GLU A 46 -30.51 18.31 4.90
CA GLU A 46 -31.26 17.09 5.21
C GLU A 46 -30.50 16.13 6.13
N ARG A 47 -29.21 16.36 6.40
CA ARG A 47 -28.34 15.39 7.10
C ARG A 47 -28.80 15.06 8.51
N ASP A 48 -29.31 16.02 9.24
CA ASP A 48 -29.76 15.80 10.62
C ASP A 48 -30.91 14.77 10.73
N PHE A 49 -31.68 14.58 9.65
CA PHE A 49 -32.80 13.65 9.60
C PHE A 49 -32.54 12.38 8.82
N ASN A 50 -31.72 12.46 7.78
CA ASN A 50 -31.59 11.40 6.78
C ASN A 50 -30.20 10.75 6.74
N LEU A 51 -29.24 11.21 7.52
CA LEU A 51 -27.92 10.62 7.67
C LEU A 51 -27.76 10.00 9.06
N THR A 52 -27.36 8.73 9.09
CA THR A 52 -26.94 8.03 10.32
C THR A 52 -25.56 7.44 10.12
N VAL A 53 -24.64 7.73 11.04
CA VAL A 53 -23.30 7.12 11.07
C VAL A 53 -23.19 6.25 12.30
N LEU A 54 -22.95 4.97 12.10
CA LEU A 54 -22.87 3.95 13.15
C LEU A 54 -21.43 3.38 13.22
N TYR A 55 -21.05 2.93 14.41
CA TYR A 55 -19.76 2.24 14.62
C TYR A 55 -20.00 0.78 14.97
N GLY A 56 -19.39 -0.14 14.23
CA GLY A 56 -19.66 -1.57 14.34
C GLY A 56 -19.42 -2.19 15.72
N ALA A 57 -18.59 -1.57 16.56
CA ALA A 57 -18.39 -2.01 17.95
C ALA A 57 -19.58 -1.74 18.87
N GLU A 58 -20.44 -0.78 18.51
CA GLU A 58 -21.50 -0.23 19.35
C GLU A 58 -22.89 -0.73 18.93
N VAL A 59 -22.99 -1.41 17.78
CA VAL A 59 -24.28 -1.77 17.18
C VAL A 59 -24.37 -3.25 16.80
N THR A 60 -25.59 -3.75 16.73
CA THR A 60 -25.96 -5.06 16.19
C THR A 60 -26.54 -4.92 14.78
N SER A 61 -26.72 -6.04 14.07
CA SER A 61 -27.42 -6.06 12.77
C SER A 61 -28.84 -5.50 12.88
N ARG A 62 -29.52 -5.76 14.02
CA ARG A 62 -30.86 -5.24 14.29
C ARG A 62 -30.90 -3.71 14.38
N ASP A 63 -29.92 -3.11 15.08
CA ASP A 63 -29.86 -1.65 15.20
C ASP A 63 -29.61 -1.01 13.83
N ILE A 64 -28.72 -1.59 13.02
CA ILE A 64 -28.46 -1.16 11.64
C ILE A 64 -29.72 -1.23 10.78
N LEU A 65 -30.48 -2.34 10.89
CA LEU A 65 -31.72 -2.54 10.13
C LEU A 65 -32.83 -1.58 10.56
N LEU A 66 -32.94 -1.25 11.84
CA LEU A 66 -33.89 -0.26 12.32
C LEU A 66 -33.70 1.10 11.64
N ASP A 67 -32.47 1.55 11.49
CA ASP A 67 -32.16 2.78 10.77
C ASP A 67 -32.32 2.65 9.24
N ALA A 68 -31.95 1.50 8.68
CA ALA A 68 -32.00 1.28 7.25
C ALA A 68 -33.42 1.04 6.68
N LEU A 69 -34.35 0.58 7.50
CA LEU A 69 -35.74 0.33 7.09
C LEU A 69 -36.64 1.58 7.20
N ARG A 70 -36.16 2.66 7.79
CA ARG A 70 -36.95 3.90 7.87
C ARG A 70 -37.03 4.60 6.51
N PHE A 71 -38.12 5.37 6.32
CA PHE A 71 -38.26 6.24 5.17
C PHE A 71 -37.64 7.61 5.42
N PRO A 72 -37.18 8.31 4.37
CA PRO A 72 -36.58 9.63 4.50
C PRO A 72 -37.62 10.64 5.02
N MET A 73 -37.14 11.56 5.84
CA MET A 73 -37.91 12.73 6.28
C MET A 73 -37.48 13.93 5.43
N MET A 74 -38.43 14.52 4.72
CA MET A 74 -38.20 15.74 3.89
C MET A 74 -37.11 15.60 2.81
N GLY A 75 -36.94 14.40 2.23
CA GLY A 75 -35.94 14.16 1.22
C GLY A 75 -36.23 12.89 0.43
N GLU A 76 -35.34 12.55 -0.48
CA GLU A 76 -35.51 11.38 -1.35
C GLU A 76 -34.82 10.12 -0.79
N ARG A 77 -33.83 10.27 0.09
CA ARG A 77 -32.97 9.14 0.52
C ARG A 77 -32.62 9.20 2.00
N VAL A 78 -32.37 8.01 2.55
CA VAL A 78 -31.72 7.80 3.85
C VAL A 78 -30.35 7.20 3.58
N LEU A 79 -29.30 7.72 4.20
CA LEU A 79 -27.96 7.15 4.23
C LEU A 79 -27.64 6.62 5.61
N VAL A 80 -27.40 5.32 5.71
CA VAL A 80 -26.88 4.67 6.92
C VAL A 80 -25.46 4.17 6.61
N LEU A 81 -24.46 4.76 7.25
CA LEU A 81 -23.06 4.40 7.06
C LEU A 81 -22.52 3.73 8.33
N VAL A 82 -22.11 2.47 8.20
CA VAL A 82 -21.56 1.67 9.30
C VAL A 82 -20.05 1.63 9.16
N LYS A 83 -19.34 2.35 10.00
CA LYS A 83 -17.87 2.29 10.10
C LYS A 83 -17.46 1.05 10.90
N GLU A 84 -16.30 0.47 10.56
CA GLU A 84 -15.74 -0.72 11.21
C GLU A 84 -16.74 -1.89 11.26
N ALA A 85 -17.48 -2.12 10.17
CA ALA A 85 -18.51 -3.14 10.07
C ALA A 85 -18.01 -4.57 10.40
N GLN A 86 -16.69 -4.84 10.33
CA GLN A 86 -16.10 -6.11 10.78
C GLN A 86 -16.22 -6.37 12.28
N GLN A 87 -16.60 -5.37 13.07
CA GLN A 87 -16.80 -5.51 14.51
C GLN A 87 -18.24 -5.89 14.86
N VAL A 88 -19.20 -5.78 13.94
CA VAL A 88 -20.57 -6.25 14.10
C VAL A 88 -20.60 -7.77 14.12
N ARG A 89 -20.96 -8.37 15.26
CA ARG A 89 -20.86 -9.83 15.48
C ARG A 89 -21.78 -10.65 14.58
N ASP A 90 -22.96 -10.12 14.32
CA ASP A 90 -24.07 -10.76 13.60
C ASP A 90 -24.34 -10.12 12.22
N LEU A 91 -23.33 -9.48 11.61
CA LEU A 91 -23.44 -8.73 10.36
C LEU A 91 -24.11 -9.53 9.22
N ASP A 92 -23.87 -10.84 9.16
CA ASP A 92 -24.44 -11.73 8.13
C ASP A 92 -25.97 -11.82 8.17
N GLN A 93 -26.60 -11.52 9.31
CA GLN A 93 -28.06 -11.52 9.47
C GLN A 93 -28.74 -10.44 8.61
N ILE A 94 -28.04 -9.38 8.23
CA ILE A 94 -28.56 -8.37 7.29
C ILE A 94 -28.95 -9.00 5.95
N ALA A 95 -28.32 -10.11 5.57
CA ALA A 95 -28.60 -10.79 4.30
C ALA A 95 -30.07 -11.17 4.12
N SER A 96 -30.75 -11.58 5.18
CA SER A 96 -32.17 -11.99 5.15
C SER A 96 -33.15 -10.83 4.98
N HIS A 97 -32.69 -9.58 5.13
CA HIS A 97 -33.51 -8.38 5.05
C HIS A 97 -33.15 -7.45 3.88
N LEU A 98 -32.27 -7.91 2.97
CA LEU A 98 -31.85 -7.10 1.83
C LEU A 98 -32.98 -6.72 0.87
N ASP A 99 -34.00 -7.56 0.78
CA ASP A 99 -35.16 -7.34 -0.09
C ASP A 99 -36.25 -6.49 0.58
N ASP A 100 -36.19 -6.35 1.91
CA ASP A 100 -37.11 -5.51 2.69
C ASP A 100 -36.69 -4.04 2.67
N LEU A 101 -35.45 -3.73 2.28
CA LEU A 101 -34.93 -2.36 2.31
C LEU A 101 -35.61 -1.47 1.27
N PRO A 102 -36.09 -0.27 1.67
CA PRO A 102 -36.65 0.71 0.74
C PRO A 102 -35.64 1.08 -0.35
N GLN A 103 -36.13 1.37 -1.54
CA GLN A 103 -35.28 1.89 -2.65
C GLN A 103 -34.69 3.28 -2.35
N SER A 104 -35.29 4.01 -1.39
CA SER A 104 -34.78 5.26 -0.86
C SER A 104 -33.63 5.08 0.13
N THR A 105 -33.36 3.87 0.61
CA THR A 105 -32.25 3.58 1.53
C THR A 105 -30.94 3.42 0.76
N CYS A 106 -29.86 3.92 1.36
CA CYS A 106 -28.50 3.61 0.99
C CYS A 106 -27.73 3.18 2.25
N LEU A 107 -27.62 1.86 2.46
CA LEU A 107 -26.82 1.28 3.55
C LEU A 107 -25.39 1.03 3.07
N VAL A 108 -24.40 1.60 3.74
CA VAL A 108 -22.99 1.45 3.39
C VAL A 108 -22.24 0.77 4.54
N LEU A 109 -21.74 -0.43 4.30
CA LEU A 109 -20.98 -1.22 5.27
C LEU A 109 -19.49 -1.10 4.98
N CYS A 110 -18.75 -0.34 5.80
CA CYS A 110 -17.31 -0.16 5.69
C CYS A 110 -16.58 -1.23 6.52
N HIS A 111 -16.03 -2.25 5.85
CA HIS A 111 -15.41 -3.42 6.45
C HIS A 111 -13.90 -3.44 6.16
N LYS A 112 -13.08 -2.88 7.07
CA LYS A 112 -11.63 -2.68 6.89
C LYS A 112 -10.79 -3.95 7.11
N LYS A 113 -11.29 -5.10 6.66
CA LYS A 113 -10.58 -6.40 6.63
C LYS A 113 -11.05 -7.18 5.41
N LYS A 114 -10.30 -8.22 5.05
CA LYS A 114 -10.77 -9.18 4.02
C LYS A 114 -12.11 -9.77 4.42
N PRO A 115 -13.13 -9.69 3.57
CA PRO A 115 -14.43 -10.27 3.89
C PRO A 115 -14.39 -11.80 3.77
N ASP A 116 -15.16 -12.49 4.60
CA ASP A 116 -15.38 -13.93 4.42
C ASP A 116 -16.36 -14.16 3.26
N LYS A 117 -15.82 -14.57 2.13
CA LYS A 117 -16.57 -14.80 0.87
C LYS A 117 -17.57 -15.95 0.95
N ARG A 118 -17.57 -16.75 2.02
CA ARG A 118 -18.53 -17.84 2.26
C ARG A 118 -19.82 -17.33 2.88
N LYS A 119 -19.80 -16.15 3.50
CA LYS A 119 -20.93 -15.53 4.15
C LYS A 119 -22.03 -15.16 3.16
N THR A 120 -23.28 -15.31 3.60
CA THR A 120 -24.48 -15.06 2.77
C THR A 120 -24.55 -13.61 2.33
N LEU A 121 -24.29 -12.68 3.23
CA LEU A 121 -24.28 -11.24 2.93
C LEU A 121 -23.31 -10.91 1.78
N TYR A 122 -22.06 -11.42 1.88
CA TYR A 122 -21.08 -11.19 0.82
C TYR A 122 -21.54 -11.74 -0.52
N LYS A 123 -22.02 -13.00 -0.57
CA LYS A 123 -22.45 -13.66 -1.82
C LYS A 123 -23.58 -12.88 -2.48
N THR A 124 -24.62 -12.58 -1.72
CA THR A 124 -25.82 -11.86 -2.24
C THR A 124 -25.44 -10.46 -2.75
N LEU A 125 -24.61 -9.70 -2.00
CA LEU A 125 -24.19 -8.37 -2.44
C LEU A 125 -23.23 -8.42 -3.63
N ASN A 126 -22.40 -9.47 -3.73
CA ASN A 126 -21.52 -9.65 -4.89
C ASN A 126 -22.30 -9.98 -6.17
N GLU A 127 -23.35 -10.78 -6.08
CA GLU A 127 -24.28 -11.06 -7.22
C GLU A 127 -24.96 -9.77 -7.68
N ARG A 128 -25.34 -8.90 -6.73
CA ARG A 128 -25.93 -7.57 -7.02
C ARG A 128 -24.90 -6.53 -7.49
N LYS A 129 -23.59 -6.89 -7.60
CA LYS A 129 -22.49 -5.96 -7.92
C LYS A 129 -22.38 -4.79 -6.94
N ALA A 130 -22.74 -5.00 -5.69
CA ALA A 130 -22.72 -4.03 -4.61
C ALA A 130 -21.51 -4.19 -3.67
N VAL A 131 -20.55 -5.07 -4.00
CA VAL A 131 -19.30 -5.26 -3.26
C VAL A 131 -18.15 -4.57 -3.97
N TYR A 132 -17.44 -3.72 -3.25
CA TYR A 132 -16.11 -3.25 -3.57
C TYR A 132 -15.10 -3.94 -2.66
N GLU A 133 -14.01 -4.45 -3.21
CA GLU A 133 -12.93 -5.07 -2.43
C GLU A 133 -11.62 -4.36 -2.73
N SER A 134 -11.08 -3.66 -1.70
CA SER A 134 -9.77 -3.04 -1.75
C SER A 134 -8.67 -4.05 -1.45
N SER A 135 -7.51 -3.87 -2.04
CA SER A 135 -6.33 -4.69 -1.79
C SER A 135 -5.14 -3.80 -1.52
N LYS A 136 -4.29 -4.21 -0.56
CA LYS A 136 -3.03 -3.52 -0.34
C LYS A 136 -2.22 -3.43 -1.62
N ILE A 137 -1.59 -2.29 -1.80
CA ILE A 137 -0.63 -2.10 -2.88
C ILE A 137 0.63 -2.93 -2.61
N TYR A 138 1.15 -3.58 -3.63
CA TYR A 138 2.44 -4.25 -3.52
C TYR A 138 3.56 -3.21 -3.44
N ASP A 139 4.60 -3.49 -2.65
CA ASP A 139 5.75 -2.58 -2.45
C ASP A 139 6.37 -2.13 -3.78
N SER A 140 6.43 -3.02 -4.77
CA SER A 140 6.90 -2.71 -6.13
C SER A 140 6.05 -1.68 -6.89
N LYS A 141 4.84 -1.38 -6.44
CA LYS A 141 3.90 -0.43 -7.03
C LYS A 141 3.79 0.89 -6.26
N VAL A 142 4.40 0.94 -5.07
CA VAL A 142 4.40 2.16 -4.25
C VAL A 142 5.04 3.35 -4.95
N PRO A 143 6.22 3.22 -5.62
CA PRO A 143 6.79 4.34 -6.35
C PRO A 143 5.89 4.89 -7.46
N ASP A 144 5.21 4.01 -8.21
CA ASP A 144 4.26 4.42 -9.25
C ASP A 144 3.04 5.14 -8.66
N PHE A 145 2.62 4.74 -7.45
CA PHE A 145 1.56 5.43 -6.72
C PHE A 145 2.01 6.83 -6.28
N ILE A 146 3.23 6.97 -5.73
CA ILE A 146 3.83 8.25 -5.34
C ILE A 146 3.90 9.22 -6.53
N VAL A 147 4.41 8.74 -7.68
CA VAL A 147 4.49 9.57 -8.92
C VAL A 147 3.11 10.09 -9.32
N ARG A 148 2.09 9.23 -9.32
CA ARG A 148 0.71 9.64 -9.64
C ARG A 148 0.14 10.63 -8.65
N THR A 149 0.39 10.41 -7.36
CA THR A 149 -0.10 11.30 -6.30
C THR A 149 0.52 12.70 -6.41
N PHE A 150 1.82 12.82 -6.68
CA PHE A 150 2.43 14.13 -6.95
C PHE A 150 1.86 14.79 -8.21
N ALA A 151 1.56 14.02 -9.25
CA ALA A 151 0.94 14.56 -10.47
C ALA A 151 -0.48 15.15 -10.20
N GLU A 152 -1.25 14.58 -9.25
CA GLU A 152 -2.53 15.13 -8.79
C GLU A 152 -2.37 16.54 -8.16
N HIS A 153 -1.18 16.85 -7.63
CA HIS A 153 -0.81 18.16 -7.09
C HIS A 153 -0.04 19.05 -8.10
N ASN A 154 -0.04 18.71 -9.40
CA ASN A 154 0.73 19.39 -10.45
C ASN A 154 2.24 19.43 -10.20
N LEU A 155 2.76 18.44 -9.49
CA LEU A 155 4.18 18.25 -9.24
C LEU A 155 4.71 17.04 -10.00
N THR A 156 5.97 17.11 -10.42
CA THR A 156 6.68 16.00 -11.05
C THR A 156 7.77 15.49 -10.13
N ILE A 157 7.91 14.18 -10.03
CA ILE A 157 8.96 13.50 -9.29
C ILE A 157 9.55 12.40 -10.18
N ASP A 158 10.87 12.27 -10.21
CA ASP A 158 11.49 11.17 -10.93
C ASP A 158 11.35 9.84 -10.16
N GLN A 159 11.49 8.73 -10.89
CA GLN A 159 11.28 7.39 -10.35
C GLN A 159 12.23 7.06 -9.20
N ARG A 160 13.50 7.51 -9.27
CA ARG A 160 14.50 7.28 -8.21
C ARG A 160 14.11 7.99 -6.92
N THR A 161 13.69 9.24 -7.02
CA THR A 161 13.23 10.05 -5.89
C THR A 161 11.94 9.47 -5.29
N ALA A 162 11.03 8.93 -6.14
CA ALA A 162 9.84 8.22 -5.67
C ALA A 162 10.19 6.92 -4.92
N PHE A 163 11.20 6.16 -5.36
CA PHE A 163 11.72 5.00 -4.63
C PHE A 163 12.29 5.40 -3.26
N LEU A 164 13.05 6.50 -3.19
CA LEU A 164 13.59 7.01 -1.94
C LEU A 164 12.47 7.33 -0.94
N MET A 165 11.39 7.96 -1.40
CA MET A 165 10.22 8.24 -0.57
C MET A 165 9.51 6.96 -0.13
N ALA A 166 9.33 6.00 -1.04
CA ALA A 166 8.69 4.71 -0.76
C ALA A 166 9.43 3.92 0.34
N GLU A 167 10.76 4.02 0.40
CA GLU A 167 11.58 3.39 1.44
C GLU A 167 11.27 3.93 2.84
N ALA A 168 11.00 5.24 2.96
CA ALA A 168 10.65 5.87 4.23
C ALA A 168 9.21 5.64 4.67
N THR A 169 8.32 5.60 3.70
CA THR A 169 6.88 5.54 3.96
C THR A 169 6.35 4.11 4.01
N GLY A 170 7.07 3.16 3.37
CA GLY A 170 6.57 1.82 3.14
C GLY A 170 5.35 1.82 2.21
N ASN A 171 4.44 0.87 2.41
CA ASN A 171 3.19 0.73 1.65
C ASN A 171 1.96 1.31 2.38
N ASP A 172 2.17 2.18 3.33
CA ASP A 172 1.13 2.93 4.03
C ASP A 172 0.68 4.12 3.16
N LEU A 173 -0.45 3.94 2.45
CA LEU A 173 -0.93 4.95 1.50
C LEU A 173 -1.38 6.24 2.18
N GLU A 174 -1.91 6.18 3.41
CA GLU A 174 -2.31 7.39 4.16
C GLU A 174 -1.09 8.21 4.54
N LYS A 175 -0.03 7.55 5.01
CA LYS A 175 1.25 8.20 5.29
C LYS A 175 1.84 8.82 4.03
N ILE A 176 1.83 8.11 2.89
CA ILE A 176 2.30 8.63 1.61
C ILE A 176 1.53 9.89 1.21
N LEU A 177 0.20 9.87 1.30
CA LEU A 177 -0.64 11.03 0.98
C LEU A 177 -0.35 12.22 1.89
N GLY A 178 -0.16 11.99 3.19
CA GLY A 178 0.22 13.01 4.15
C GLY A 178 1.55 13.68 3.80
N GLU A 179 2.56 12.87 3.48
CA GLU A 179 3.89 13.38 3.09
C GLU A 179 3.85 14.12 1.75
N VAL A 180 3.12 13.60 0.75
CA VAL A 180 2.92 14.28 -0.54
C VAL A 180 2.23 15.63 -0.35
N GLY A 181 1.15 15.68 0.44
CA GLY A 181 0.44 16.93 0.73
C GLY A 181 1.33 17.97 1.41
N LYS A 182 2.14 17.55 2.38
CA LYS A 182 3.11 18.40 3.07
C LYS A 182 4.15 18.99 2.10
N ILE A 183 4.72 18.17 1.22
CA ILE A 183 5.69 18.60 0.21
C ILE A 183 5.03 19.51 -0.81
N ALA A 184 3.82 19.17 -1.28
CA ALA A 184 3.10 19.98 -2.25
C ALA A 184 2.84 21.40 -1.73
N LEU A 185 2.40 21.51 -0.48
CA LEU A 185 2.19 22.82 0.18
C LEU A 185 3.52 23.60 0.31
N ALA A 186 4.61 22.92 0.67
CA ALA A 186 5.91 23.56 0.85
C ALA A 186 6.54 24.07 -0.46
N LEU A 187 6.23 23.41 -1.59
CA LEU A 187 6.73 23.77 -2.92
C LEU A 187 5.78 24.70 -3.69
N GLU A 188 4.59 24.98 -3.16
CA GLU A 188 3.61 25.87 -3.81
C GLU A 188 4.23 27.23 -4.14
N GLY A 189 4.12 27.63 -5.42
CA GLY A 189 4.71 28.87 -5.93
C GLY A 189 6.24 28.92 -6.02
N LYS A 190 6.95 27.82 -5.67
CA LYS A 190 8.42 27.74 -5.67
C LYS A 190 8.98 26.79 -6.72
N SER A 191 8.38 25.62 -6.87
CA SER A 191 8.85 24.60 -7.79
C SER A 191 7.72 23.67 -8.22
N THR A 192 7.79 23.16 -9.45
CA THR A 192 6.93 22.07 -9.94
C THR A 192 7.64 20.71 -9.96
N ILE A 193 8.90 20.68 -9.51
CA ILE A 193 9.73 19.46 -9.51
C ILE A 193 10.11 19.13 -8.07
N VAL A 194 9.81 17.93 -7.65
CA VAL A 194 10.24 17.35 -6.37
C VAL A 194 11.61 16.71 -6.53
N ARG A 195 12.56 17.12 -5.73
CA ARG A 195 13.95 16.66 -5.77
C ARG A 195 14.27 15.73 -4.60
N PRO A 196 15.35 14.94 -4.67
CA PRO A 196 15.79 14.11 -3.54
C PRO A 196 16.02 14.92 -2.23
N GLU A 197 16.49 16.18 -2.35
CA GLU A 197 16.69 17.07 -1.22
C GLU A 197 15.38 17.41 -0.49
N ASP A 198 14.27 17.53 -1.24
CA ASP A 198 12.95 17.77 -0.66
C ASP A 198 12.49 16.54 0.14
N ILE A 199 12.72 15.33 -0.37
CA ILE A 199 12.43 14.09 0.36
C ILE A 199 13.28 13.98 1.62
N GLU A 200 14.58 14.28 1.52
CA GLU A 200 15.50 14.28 2.67
C GLU A 200 15.03 15.25 3.75
N TYR A 201 14.65 16.46 3.37
CA TYR A 201 14.24 17.51 4.30
C TYR A 201 12.85 17.28 4.92
N TYR A 202 11.85 16.91 4.10
CA TYR A 202 10.46 16.83 4.56
C TYR A 202 10.06 15.44 5.07
N VAL A 203 10.64 14.36 4.54
CA VAL A 203 10.33 12.97 4.92
C VAL A 203 11.37 12.40 5.89
N GLY A 204 12.58 12.96 5.88
CA GLY A 204 13.63 12.56 6.81
C GLY A 204 14.43 11.33 6.37
N VAL A 205 14.54 11.08 5.07
CA VAL A 205 15.33 9.97 4.51
C VAL A 205 16.58 10.49 3.83
N SER A 206 17.73 10.02 4.26
CA SER A 206 19.00 10.39 3.64
C SER A 206 19.08 9.92 2.18
N LYS A 207 19.38 10.83 1.27
CA LYS A 207 19.63 10.51 -0.14
C LYS A 207 20.91 9.70 -0.36
N GLU A 208 21.84 9.73 0.59
CA GLU A 208 23.14 9.06 0.49
C GLU A 208 23.18 7.71 1.21
N TYR A 209 22.41 7.59 2.32
CA TYR A 209 22.42 6.44 3.22
C TYR A 209 21.02 5.84 3.32
N ASN A 210 20.65 5.02 2.33
CA ASN A 210 19.40 4.30 2.25
C ASN A 210 19.61 2.93 1.62
N ASN A 211 18.63 2.01 1.71
CA ASN A 211 18.77 0.65 1.20
C ASN A 211 18.93 0.59 -0.32
N PHE A 212 18.38 1.57 -1.06
CA PHE A 212 18.57 1.66 -2.50
C PHE A 212 20.04 1.96 -2.86
N GLU A 213 20.67 2.89 -2.15
CA GLU A 213 22.08 3.23 -2.35
C GLU A 213 23.01 2.09 -1.89
N LEU A 214 22.65 1.38 -0.83
CA LEU A 214 23.36 0.16 -0.42
C LEU A 214 23.27 -0.90 -1.53
N LEU A 215 22.08 -1.21 -2.01
CA LEU A 215 21.86 -2.16 -3.10
C LEU A 215 22.64 -1.75 -4.36
N SER A 216 22.56 -0.49 -4.77
CA SER A 216 23.30 0.05 -5.93
C SER A 216 24.81 -0.12 -5.77
N SER A 217 25.36 0.11 -4.57
CA SER A 217 26.79 -0.10 -4.28
C SER A 217 27.18 -1.57 -4.39
N LEU A 218 26.35 -2.47 -3.86
CA LEU A 218 26.56 -3.92 -3.92
C LEU A 218 26.52 -4.43 -5.36
N ILE A 219 25.53 -4.00 -6.16
CA ILE A 219 25.41 -4.35 -7.58
C ILE A 219 26.65 -3.92 -8.37
N LYS A 220 27.17 -2.72 -8.08
CA LYS A 220 28.37 -2.15 -8.72
C LYS A 220 29.68 -2.65 -8.13
N ARG A 221 29.62 -3.48 -7.09
CA ARG A 221 30.77 -3.94 -6.31
C ARG A 221 31.63 -2.79 -5.75
N ASP A 222 30.99 -1.63 -5.45
CA ASP A 222 31.62 -0.51 -4.75
C ASP A 222 31.69 -0.81 -3.26
N SER A 223 32.75 -1.53 -2.87
CA SER A 223 32.95 -1.97 -1.49
C SER A 223 33.08 -0.79 -0.52
N ALA A 224 33.78 0.27 -0.90
CA ALA A 224 34.01 1.43 -0.03
C ALA A 224 32.67 2.12 0.32
N ARG A 225 31.80 2.30 -0.67
CA ARG A 225 30.49 2.90 -0.46
C ARG A 225 29.55 1.95 0.29
N ALA A 226 29.52 0.66 -0.05
CA ALA A 226 28.69 -0.32 0.62
C ALA A 226 28.99 -0.41 2.13
N TYR A 227 30.28 -0.47 2.50
CA TYR A 227 30.66 -0.47 3.92
C TYR A 227 30.34 0.84 4.62
N ARG A 228 30.49 1.99 3.96
CA ARG A 228 30.14 3.30 4.55
C ARG A 228 28.66 3.36 4.90
N ILE A 229 27.79 2.89 3.98
CA ILE A 229 26.34 2.83 4.22
C ILE A 229 26.01 1.84 5.34
N ALA A 230 26.63 0.66 5.33
CA ALA A 230 26.45 -0.37 6.35
C ALA A 230 26.82 0.13 7.76
N PHE A 231 27.94 0.84 7.89
CA PHE A 231 28.33 1.45 9.17
C PHE A 231 27.39 2.55 9.63
N TYR A 232 26.88 3.36 8.69
CA TYR A 232 25.86 4.35 9.00
C TYR A 232 24.58 3.69 9.53
N PHE A 233 24.11 2.61 8.90
CA PHE A 233 22.94 1.86 9.36
C PHE A 233 23.15 1.26 10.74
N ALA A 234 24.30 0.64 10.97
CA ALA A 234 24.66 0.08 12.26
C ALA A 234 24.70 1.11 13.39
N ALA A 235 25.13 2.32 13.09
CA ALA A 235 25.12 3.43 14.04
C ALA A 235 23.72 4.04 14.27
N ASN A 236 22.76 3.78 13.35
CA ASN A 236 21.40 4.30 13.37
C ASN A 236 20.36 3.18 13.33
N GLU A 237 20.52 2.12 14.10
CA GLU A 237 19.74 0.89 14.07
C GLU A 237 18.23 1.11 14.24
N ARG A 238 17.82 2.10 15.03
CA ARG A 238 16.39 2.43 15.25
C ARG A 238 15.69 2.90 13.98
N THR A 239 16.38 3.62 13.12
CA THR A 239 15.85 4.15 11.86
C THR A 239 16.17 3.25 10.67
N HIS A 240 17.17 2.39 10.82
CA HIS A 240 17.62 1.41 9.82
C HIS A 240 17.68 0.01 10.45
N PRO A 241 16.53 -0.65 10.75
CA PRO A 241 16.54 -2.01 11.27
C PRO A 241 17.07 -2.98 10.20
N ILE A 242 17.97 -3.88 10.58
CA ILE A 242 18.61 -4.82 9.65
C ILE A 242 17.60 -5.71 8.91
N GLN A 243 16.46 -6.02 9.53
CA GLN A 243 15.40 -6.82 8.91
C GLN A 243 14.83 -6.17 7.64
N VAL A 244 14.72 -4.84 7.61
CA VAL A 244 14.26 -4.09 6.44
C VAL A 244 15.30 -4.17 5.32
N THR A 245 16.57 -4.00 5.65
CA THR A 245 17.69 -4.14 4.70
C THR A 245 17.75 -5.56 4.13
N LEU A 246 17.65 -6.57 4.98
CA LEU A 246 17.63 -7.97 4.53
C LEU A 246 16.45 -8.27 3.61
N ALA A 247 15.24 -7.78 3.93
CA ALA A 247 14.08 -7.96 3.08
C ALA A 247 14.27 -7.32 1.68
N THR A 248 14.84 -6.11 1.62
CA THR A 248 15.14 -5.41 0.37
C THR A 248 16.16 -6.18 -0.48
N LEU A 249 17.28 -6.58 0.12
CA LEU A 249 18.33 -7.32 -0.58
C LEU A 249 17.85 -8.71 -1.02
N PHE A 250 17.15 -9.44 -0.15
CA PHE A 250 16.59 -10.75 -0.46
C PHE A 250 15.60 -10.66 -1.63
N GLY A 251 14.70 -9.67 -1.63
CA GLY A 251 13.76 -9.45 -2.73
C GLY A 251 14.48 -9.21 -4.06
N PHE A 252 15.53 -8.38 -4.07
CA PHE A 252 16.31 -8.13 -5.27
C PHE A 252 17.06 -9.37 -5.77
N PHE A 253 17.87 -10.01 -4.93
CA PHE A 253 18.69 -11.16 -5.35
C PHE A 253 17.84 -12.39 -5.67
N SER A 254 16.70 -12.60 -5.01
CA SER A 254 15.75 -13.65 -5.39
C SER A 254 15.13 -13.43 -6.76
N ASN A 255 14.75 -12.20 -7.08
CA ASN A 255 14.29 -11.83 -8.40
C ASN A 255 15.40 -11.94 -9.45
N LEU A 256 16.63 -11.58 -9.10
CA LEU A 256 17.79 -11.73 -9.99
C LEU A 256 18.04 -13.22 -10.34
N MET A 257 17.80 -14.15 -9.43
CA MET A 257 17.84 -15.58 -9.77
C MET A 257 16.88 -15.93 -10.90
N ALA A 258 15.65 -15.39 -10.89
CA ALA A 258 14.69 -15.64 -11.95
C ALA A 258 15.13 -15.07 -13.32
N VAL A 259 15.91 -14.01 -13.34
CA VAL A 259 16.42 -13.41 -14.58
C VAL A 259 17.29 -14.36 -15.38
N TYR A 260 18.07 -15.25 -14.73
CA TYR A 260 18.93 -16.22 -15.42
C TYR A 260 18.15 -17.30 -16.18
N TYR A 261 16.84 -17.46 -15.90
CA TYR A 261 15.97 -18.38 -16.64
C TYR A 261 15.22 -17.70 -17.80
N ILE A 262 15.40 -16.39 -17.99
CA ILE A 262 14.77 -15.64 -19.09
C ILE A 262 15.58 -15.90 -20.36
N PRO A 263 14.97 -16.41 -21.45
CA PRO A 263 15.67 -16.51 -22.73
C PRO A 263 16.05 -15.12 -23.25
N GLN A 264 17.34 -14.92 -23.57
CA GLN A 264 17.90 -13.65 -24.07
C GLN A 264 17.46 -12.44 -23.22
N PRO A 265 17.87 -12.37 -21.94
CA PRO A 265 17.42 -11.35 -21.03
C PRO A 265 17.90 -9.95 -21.46
N ASN A 266 16.94 -9.01 -21.51
CA ASN A 266 17.15 -7.59 -21.75
C ASN A 266 16.20 -6.79 -20.85
N GLU A 267 16.38 -5.48 -20.74
CA GLU A 267 15.55 -4.63 -19.86
C GLU A 267 14.04 -4.85 -20.06
N ARG A 268 13.59 -5.00 -21.31
CA ARG A 268 12.18 -5.18 -21.64
C ARG A 268 11.63 -6.54 -21.22
N SER A 269 12.37 -7.63 -21.51
CA SER A 269 11.97 -8.99 -21.13
C SER A 269 12.04 -9.19 -19.61
N ILE A 270 13.00 -8.57 -18.93
CA ILE A 270 13.14 -8.57 -17.48
C ILE A 270 11.96 -7.82 -16.84
N ALA A 271 11.64 -6.60 -17.32
CA ALA A 271 10.51 -5.83 -16.84
C ALA A 271 9.18 -6.61 -16.93
N ALA A 272 8.96 -7.28 -18.06
CA ALA A 272 7.77 -8.08 -18.29
C ALA A 272 7.70 -9.33 -17.38
N ALA A 273 8.79 -10.07 -17.26
CA ALA A 273 8.85 -11.32 -16.50
C ALA A 273 8.73 -11.08 -14.99
N LEU A 274 9.44 -10.08 -14.46
CA LEU A 274 9.42 -9.73 -13.04
C LEU A 274 8.28 -8.78 -12.65
N LYS A 275 7.55 -8.23 -13.64
CA LYS A 275 6.50 -7.22 -13.43
C LYS A 275 7.02 -5.99 -12.68
N VAL A 276 8.24 -5.58 -12.99
CA VAL A 276 8.89 -4.39 -12.42
C VAL A 276 8.91 -3.24 -13.42
N SER A 277 9.19 -2.02 -12.92
CA SER A 277 9.34 -0.86 -13.81
C SER A 277 10.53 -1.01 -14.75
N PRO A 278 10.53 -0.36 -15.93
CA PRO A 278 11.68 -0.33 -16.83
C PRO A 278 12.95 0.20 -16.15
N TYR A 279 12.80 1.10 -15.18
CA TYR A 279 13.90 1.64 -14.40
C TYR A 279 14.56 0.55 -13.54
N ALA A 280 13.75 -0.21 -12.77
CA ALA A 280 14.28 -1.31 -11.97
C ALA A 280 14.87 -2.44 -12.83
N ALA A 281 14.33 -2.68 -14.03
CA ALA A 281 14.86 -3.67 -14.95
C ALA A 281 16.31 -3.41 -15.36
N LYS A 282 16.75 -2.14 -15.41
CA LYS A 282 18.16 -1.76 -15.68
C LYS A 282 19.10 -2.29 -14.60
N ASP A 283 18.71 -2.20 -13.34
CA ASP A 283 19.53 -2.68 -12.23
C ASP A 283 19.66 -4.20 -12.27
N TYR A 284 18.61 -4.92 -12.64
CA TYR A 284 18.67 -6.38 -12.85
C TYR A 284 19.54 -6.74 -14.05
N ASP A 285 19.44 -6.01 -15.17
CA ASP A 285 20.27 -6.25 -16.35
C ASP A 285 21.76 -5.97 -16.06
N PHE A 286 22.05 -4.95 -15.29
CA PHE A 286 23.40 -4.65 -14.82
C PHE A 286 23.90 -5.72 -13.84
N ALA A 287 23.10 -6.08 -12.83
CA ALA A 287 23.47 -7.03 -11.79
C ALA A 287 23.77 -8.43 -12.35
N ARG A 288 23.02 -8.93 -13.34
CA ARG A 288 23.28 -10.23 -13.98
C ARG A 288 24.62 -10.27 -14.74
N ARG A 289 25.18 -9.12 -15.10
CA ARG A 289 26.51 -9.03 -15.72
C ARG A 289 27.62 -8.95 -14.67
N SER A 290 27.30 -8.47 -13.46
CA SER A 290 28.24 -8.32 -12.35
C SER A 290 28.35 -9.58 -11.49
N TYR A 291 27.32 -10.44 -11.49
CA TYR A 291 27.24 -11.68 -10.72
C TYR A 291 26.89 -12.86 -11.62
N THR A 292 27.42 -14.02 -11.32
CA THR A 292 26.99 -15.29 -11.92
C THR A 292 25.78 -15.86 -11.16
N ALA A 293 25.04 -16.79 -11.78
CA ALA A 293 23.92 -17.46 -11.11
C ALA A 293 24.35 -18.17 -9.82
N SER A 294 25.52 -18.80 -9.81
CA SER A 294 26.09 -19.47 -8.62
C SER A 294 26.37 -18.48 -7.50
N GLN A 295 26.93 -17.31 -7.81
CA GLN A 295 27.18 -16.25 -6.84
C GLN A 295 25.87 -15.72 -6.25
N VAL A 296 24.85 -15.51 -7.06
CA VAL A 296 23.53 -15.04 -6.59
C VAL A 296 22.88 -16.09 -5.69
N PHE A 297 23.03 -17.38 -6.00
CA PHE A 297 22.56 -18.45 -5.14
C PHE A 297 23.26 -18.42 -3.76
N ALA A 298 24.58 -18.25 -3.75
CA ALA A 298 25.35 -18.12 -2.51
C ALA A 298 24.91 -16.87 -1.71
N ILE A 299 24.67 -15.73 -2.37
CA ILE A 299 24.19 -14.51 -1.73
C ILE A 299 22.84 -14.74 -1.06
N VAL A 300 21.88 -15.36 -1.75
CA VAL A 300 20.55 -15.66 -1.19
C VAL A 300 20.67 -16.57 0.03
N HIS A 301 21.58 -17.56 0.00
CA HIS A 301 21.87 -18.40 1.16
C HIS A 301 22.46 -17.59 2.32
N HIS A 302 23.44 -16.72 2.07
CA HIS A 302 24.06 -15.86 3.07
C HIS A 302 23.05 -14.91 3.71
N LEU A 303 22.17 -14.30 2.90
CA LEU A 303 21.09 -13.42 3.40
C LEU A 303 20.19 -14.17 4.40
N ARG A 304 19.87 -15.46 4.13
CA ARG A 304 19.10 -16.27 5.05
C ARG A 304 19.85 -16.52 6.36
N MET A 305 21.17 -16.74 6.30
CA MET A 305 21.99 -16.96 7.50
C MET A 305 22.03 -15.69 8.37
N VAL A 306 22.25 -14.53 7.76
CA VAL A 306 22.27 -13.25 8.48
C VAL A 306 20.88 -12.92 9.05
N ASP A 307 19.79 -13.26 8.35
CA ASP A 307 18.44 -13.11 8.88
C ASP A 307 18.20 -13.97 10.11
N ALA A 308 18.64 -15.24 10.10
CA ALA A 308 18.55 -16.12 11.25
C ALA A 308 19.36 -15.58 12.46
N ALA A 309 20.60 -15.14 12.22
CA ALA A 309 21.46 -14.54 13.24
C ALA A 309 20.85 -13.24 13.81
N SER A 310 20.21 -12.40 12.97
CA SER A 310 19.52 -11.18 13.40
C SER A 310 18.33 -11.44 14.34
N LYS A 311 17.80 -12.66 14.34
CA LYS A 311 16.69 -13.13 15.19
C LYS A 311 17.18 -13.96 16.38
N GLY A 312 18.51 -14.05 16.57
CA GLY A 312 19.12 -14.80 17.67
C GLY A 312 19.15 -16.32 17.46
N VAL A 313 18.98 -16.80 16.22
CA VAL A 313 19.12 -18.22 15.88
C VAL A 313 20.60 -18.48 15.58
N ASP A 314 21.21 -19.44 16.29
CA ASP A 314 22.61 -19.88 16.19
C ASP A 314 23.69 -18.85 16.63
N ALA A 315 23.40 -17.56 16.62
CA ALA A 315 24.30 -16.51 17.11
C ALA A 315 23.51 -15.24 17.46
N SER A 316 23.96 -14.50 18.46
CA SER A 316 23.46 -13.14 18.77
C SER A 316 24.59 -12.16 18.50
N LEU A 317 24.56 -11.55 17.31
CA LEU A 317 25.57 -10.57 16.91
C LEU A 317 24.99 -9.14 17.01
N PRO A 318 25.81 -8.16 17.42
CA PRO A 318 25.40 -6.76 17.39
C PRO A 318 25.17 -6.28 15.95
N ALA A 319 24.31 -5.28 15.77
CA ALA A 319 23.96 -4.74 14.43
C ALA A 319 25.21 -4.35 13.60
N SER A 320 26.23 -3.80 14.27
CA SER A 320 27.49 -3.41 13.61
C SER A 320 28.21 -4.60 12.96
N GLU A 321 28.18 -5.75 13.59
CA GLU A 321 28.78 -6.98 13.04
C GLU A 321 27.90 -7.61 11.98
N LEU A 322 26.59 -7.65 12.19
CA LEU A 322 25.64 -8.14 11.21
C LEU A 322 25.71 -7.37 9.89
N TYR A 323 25.76 -6.04 9.93
CA TYR A 323 25.88 -5.23 8.71
C TYR A 323 27.23 -5.41 8.01
N LYS A 324 28.32 -5.53 8.77
CA LYS A 324 29.67 -5.77 8.25
C LYS A 324 29.75 -7.15 7.59
N GLU A 325 29.24 -8.16 8.25
CA GLU A 325 29.19 -9.54 7.73
C GLU A 325 28.32 -9.60 6.46
N LEU A 326 27.14 -9.01 6.47
CA LEU A 326 26.21 -8.93 5.33
C LEU A 326 26.92 -8.40 4.06
N VAL A 327 27.57 -7.23 4.18
CA VAL A 327 28.29 -6.63 3.04
C VAL A 327 29.47 -7.49 2.60
N SER A 328 30.23 -8.05 3.55
CA SER A 328 31.36 -8.92 3.27
C SER A 328 30.94 -10.17 2.49
N LEU A 329 29.90 -10.86 2.94
CA LEU A 329 29.38 -12.07 2.31
C LEU A 329 28.87 -11.85 0.88
N ILE A 330 28.22 -10.71 0.64
CA ILE A 330 27.71 -10.38 -0.70
C ILE A 330 28.86 -10.01 -1.66
N LEU A 331 29.85 -9.26 -1.21
CA LEU A 331 30.95 -8.83 -2.06
C LEU A 331 31.98 -9.94 -2.32
N SER A 332 32.10 -10.91 -1.42
CA SER A 332 33.01 -12.07 -1.58
C SER A 332 32.41 -13.24 -2.39
N ALA A 333 31.09 -13.22 -2.58
CA ALA A 333 30.42 -14.17 -3.46
C ALA A 333 30.75 -13.87 -4.93
#